data_1d014c5f56bea82f25bfefd1ddfe7b82
#
_entry.id   1d014c5f56bea82f25bfefd1ddfe7b82
#
_cell.length_a   1.000
_cell.length_b   1.000
_cell.length_c   1.000
_cell.angle_alpha   90.00
_cell.angle_beta   90.00
_cell.angle_gamma   90.00
#
_symmetry.space_group_name_H-M   'P 1'
#
loop_
_entity.id
_entity.type
_entity.pdbx_description
1 polymer ?
#
loop_
_entity_poly.entity_id
_entity_poly.type
_entity_poly.pdbx_seq_one_letter_code
_entity_poly.pdbx_strand_id
1 'polypeptide(L)'
;MAERGQELIEGMRESCLQKGCGGIKLLSVIFRHMDKDFSKRLTRSEFKQGVVAFGLTDLSDKDLEMLFQCFDKDDNDTIDFDEFFRRLRPPLKKSRESTVNKAFEQVDVNKDGVIKMDDLKVFYTANAKNHPKYLSGEWTLDQTLRSFLDSIDSPDDPDGVVTREEFLDYYAGVSATIDDDSYFVMMMRSCYGLPQR
;
A
#
# COMPACT_ATOMS: atom_id res chain seq x y z
N MET A 1 2.81 20.69 -12.65
CA MET A 1 1.66 20.30 -11.79
C MET A 1 1.98 19.07 -10.95
N ALA A 2 2.50 17.98 -11.53
CA ALA A 2 2.86 16.78 -10.76
C ALA A 2 3.90 17.03 -9.66
N GLU A 3 4.92 17.83 -9.93
CA GLU A 3 5.98 18.16 -8.98
C GLU A 3 5.45 18.91 -7.75
N ARG A 4 4.56 19.89 -7.94
CA ARG A 4 3.95 20.64 -6.84
C ARG A 4 3.03 19.77 -5.99
N GLY A 5 2.25 18.87 -6.60
CA GLY A 5 1.41 17.90 -5.87
C GLY A 5 2.25 16.99 -4.99
N GLN A 6 3.39 16.51 -5.49
CA GLN A 6 4.30 15.67 -4.73
C GLN A 6 4.93 16.40 -3.54
N GLU A 7 5.34 17.66 -3.72
CA GLU A 7 5.83 18.51 -2.62
C GLU A 7 4.77 18.67 -1.51
N LEU A 8 3.52 18.89 -1.88
CA LEU A 8 2.41 19.05 -0.93
C LEU A 8 2.15 17.76 -0.14
N ILE A 9 2.16 16.61 -0.82
CA ILE A 9 2.03 15.29 -0.18
C ILE A 9 3.18 15.08 0.81
N GLU A 10 4.42 15.38 0.42
CA GLU A 10 5.58 15.23 1.27
C GLU A 10 5.50 16.12 2.51
N GLY A 11 5.11 17.39 2.35
CA GLY A 11 4.87 18.30 3.46
C GLY A 11 3.81 17.78 4.43
N MET A 12 2.71 17.20 3.92
CA MET A 12 1.69 16.58 4.76
C MET A 12 2.21 15.33 5.47
N ARG A 13 2.99 14.50 4.78
CA ARG A 13 3.64 13.31 5.35
C ARG A 13 4.61 13.68 6.47
N GLU A 14 5.47 14.68 6.24
CA GLU A 14 6.40 15.17 7.25
C GLU A 14 5.67 15.71 8.48
N SER A 15 4.60 16.49 8.30
CA SER A 15 3.76 16.97 9.39
C SER A 15 3.15 15.81 10.20
N CYS A 16 2.69 14.76 9.53
CA CYS A 16 2.21 13.53 10.18
C CYS A 16 3.33 12.85 10.99
N LEU A 17 4.51 12.67 10.39
CA LEU A 17 5.65 12.02 11.04
C LEU A 17 6.14 12.80 12.27
N GLN A 18 6.23 14.13 12.20
CA GLN A 18 6.59 14.98 13.32
C GLN A 18 5.63 14.85 14.51
N LYS A 19 4.35 14.57 14.23
CA LYS A 19 3.32 14.25 15.23
C LYS A 19 3.30 12.77 15.65
N GLY A 20 4.28 11.97 15.21
CA GLY A 20 4.37 10.54 15.50
C GLY A 20 3.41 9.66 14.69
N CYS A 21 2.81 10.20 13.65
CA CYS A 21 1.73 9.54 12.89
C CYS A 21 2.25 8.74 11.68
N GLY A 22 3.29 7.91 11.87
CA GLY A 22 3.86 7.10 10.77
C GLY A 22 3.19 5.74 10.55
N GLY A 23 2.39 5.26 11.48
CA GLY A 23 1.76 3.93 11.40
C GLY A 23 0.28 3.98 11.03
N ILE A 24 -0.23 2.84 10.51
CA ILE A 24 -1.64 2.69 10.09
C ILE A 24 -2.65 3.08 11.18
N LYS A 25 -2.37 2.73 12.45
CA LYS A 25 -3.25 3.05 13.57
C LYS A 25 -3.45 4.55 13.75
N LEU A 26 -2.37 5.32 13.67
CA LEU A 26 -2.43 6.77 13.83
C LEU A 26 -3.03 7.45 12.62
N LEU A 27 -2.70 7.02 11.41
CA LEU A 27 -3.34 7.51 10.18
C LEU A 27 -4.84 7.22 10.16
N SER A 28 -5.28 6.06 10.70
CA SER A 28 -6.71 5.77 10.82
C SER A 28 -7.43 6.65 11.85
N VAL A 29 -6.74 7.06 12.91
CA VAL A 29 -7.28 8.04 13.87
C VAL A 29 -7.43 9.40 13.22
N ILE A 30 -6.42 9.84 12.47
CA ILE A 30 -6.45 11.09 11.71
C ILE A 30 -7.64 11.11 10.75
N PHE A 31 -7.75 10.08 9.91
CA PHE A 31 -8.83 9.95 8.94
C PHE A 31 -10.21 10.08 9.61
N ARG A 32 -10.43 9.33 10.70
CA ARG A 32 -11.68 9.41 11.47
C ARG A 32 -11.96 10.79 12.11
N HIS A 33 -10.91 11.55 12.44
CA HIS A 33 -11.09 12.93 12.92
C HIS A 33 -11.46 13.90 11.80
N MET A 34 -11.04 13.60 10.57
CA MET A 34 -11.42 14.38 9.39
C MET A 34 -12.83 14.05 8.89
N ASP A 35 -13.20 12.77 8.93
CA ASP A 35 -14.52 12.23 8.58
C ASP A 35 -15.57 12.64 9.64
N LYS A 36 -16.22 13.77 9.43
CA LYS A 36 -17.16 14.38 10.41
C LYS A 36 -18.55 13.77 10.37
N ASP A 37 -18.96 13.31 9.20
CA ASP A 37 -20.27 12.72 8.97
C ASP A 37 -20.28 11.19 9.10
N PHE A 38 -19.12 10.60 9.40
CA PHE A 38 -18.92 9.13 9.53
C PHE A 38 -19.27 8.35 8.27
N SER A 39 -19.13 8.98 7.11
CA SER A 39 -19.36 8.35 5.80
C SER A 39 -18.30 7.32 5.42
N LYS A 40 -17.17 7.29 6.13
CA LYS A 40 -15.92 6.54 5.83
C LYS A 40 -15.20 7.03 4.57
N ARG A 41 -15.54 8.21 4.13
CA ARG A 41 -14.93 8.92 3.01
C ARG A 41 -14.74 10.37 3.40
N LEU A 42 -13.74 11.02 2.82
CA LEU A 42 -13.53 12.46 3.04
C LEU A 42 -14.03 13.23 1.83
N THR A 43 -14.96 14.12 2.07
CA THR A 43 -15.35 15.13 1.08
C THR A 43 -14.26 16.19 0.94
N ARG A 44 -14.27 16.96 -0.14
CA ARG A 44 -13.36 18.11 -0.35
C ARG A 44 -13.33 19.06 0.85
N SER A 45 -14.50 19.31 1.45
CA SER A 45 -14.63 20.19 2.61
C SER A 45 -13.96 19.62 3.87
N GLU A 46 -14.18 18.35 4.16
CA GLU A 46 -13.58 17.66 5.31
C GLU A 46 -12.07 17.53 5.15
N PHE A 47 -11.61 17.18 3.95
CA PHE A 47 -10.18 17.09 3.65
C PHE A 47 -9.50 18.46 3.83
N LYS A 48 -10.06 19.53 3.27
CA LYS A 48 -9.58 20.91 3.43
C LYS A 48 -9.46 21.30 4.91
N GLN A 49 -10.49 21.08 5.69
CA GLN A 49 -10.48 21.37 7.12
C GLN A 49 -9.44 20.54 7.87
N GLY A 50 -9.31 19.28 7.51
CA GLY A 50 -8.32 18.37 8.08
C GLY A 50 -6.89 18.81 7.79
N VAL A 51 -6.57 19.17 6.56
CA VAL A 51 -5.25 19.67 6.14
C VAL A 51 -4.85 20.91 6.94
N VAL A 52 -5.76 21.86 7.11
CA VAL A 52 -5.53 23.04 7.93
C VAL A 52 -5.31 22.68 9.40
N ALA A 53 -6.10 21.76 9.96
CA ALA A 53 -5.91 21.27 11.33
C ALA A 53 -4.57 20.54 11.54
N PHE A 54 -3.99 20.00 10.47
CA PHE A 54 -2.64 19.45 10.46
C PHE A 54 -1.53 20.48 10.48
N GLY A 55 -1.86 21.77 10.35
CA GLY A 55 -0.89 22.87 10.41
C GLY A 55 -0.38 23.30 9.03
N LEU A 56 -0.97 22.82 7.96
CA LEU A 56 -0.71 23.29 6.60
C LEU A 56 -1.65 24.46 6.29
N THR A 57 -1.41 25.61 6.95
CA THR A 57 -2.31 26.77 6.93
C THR A 57 -2.03 27.71 5.75
N ASP A 58 -0.86 27.64 5.12
CA ASP A 58 -0.42 28.59 4.09
C ASP A 58 -0.67 28.08 2.67
N LEU A 59 -1.62 27.14 2.52
CA LEU A 59 -2.01 26.62 1.20
C LEU A 59 -3.11 27.45 0.57
N SER A 60 -2.93 27.77 -0.71
CA SER A 60 -3.99 28.38 -1.51
C SER A 60 -5.13 27.38 -1.78
N ASP A 61 -6.31 27.89 -2.13
CA ASP A 61 -7.42 27.02 -2.56
C ASP A 61 -7.03 26.13 -3.75
N LYS A 62 -6.15 26.61 -4.62
CA LYS A 62 -5.63 25.83 -5.75
C LYS A 62 -4.68 24.71 -5.29
N ASP A 63 -3.84 24.95 -4.29
CA ASP A 63 -2.98 23.92 -3.71
C ASP A 63 -3.81 22.83 -3.01
N LEU A 64 -4.85 23.24 -2.28
CA LEU A 64 -5.77 22.30 -1.61
C LEU A 64 -6.53 21.43 -2.60
N GLU A 65 -7.01 22.01 -3.70
CA GLU A 65 -7.67 21.29 -4.77
C GLU A 65 -6.71 20.31 -5.45
N MET A 66 -5.48 20.76 -5.76
CA MET A 66 -4.46 19.90 -6.33
C MET A 66 -4.08 18.75 -5.38
N LEU A 67 -3.98 19.05 -4.08
CA LEU A 67 -3.69 18.03 -3.07
C LEU A 67 -4.82 17.01 -3.00
N PHE A 68 -6.08 17.45 -2.99
CA PHE A 68 -7.23 16.55 -3.02
C PHE A 68 -7.18 15.60 -4.22
N GLN A 69 -6.96 16.12 -5.43
CA GLN A 69 -6.84 15.31 -6.65
C GLN A 69 -5.66 14.32 -6.63
N CYS A 70 -4.61 14.62 -5.87
CA CYS A 70 -3.52 13.67 -5.68
C CYS A 70 -3.92 12.48 -4.81
N PHE A 71 -4.89 12.64 -3.91
CA PHE A 71 -5.41 11.57 -3.06
C PHE A 71 -6.55 10.79 -3.73
N ASP A 72 -7.52 11.48 -4.31
CA ASP A 72 -8.65 10.92 -5.07
C ASP A 72 -8.12 10.31 -6.38
N LYS A 73 -7.96 9.00 -6.39
CA LYS A 73 -7.34 8.27 -7.50
C LYS A 73 -8.36 7.73 -8.49
N ASP A 74 -9.53 7.37 -7.99
CA ASP A 74 -10.61 6.83 -8.81
C ASP A 74 -11.54 7.94 -9.35
N ASP A 75 -11.19 9.22 -9.09
CA ASP A 75 -11.93 10.42 -9.54
C ASP A 75 -13.42 10.40 -9.11
N ASN A 76 -13.70 9.85 -7.91
CA ASN A 76 -15.06 9.77 -7.39
C ASN A 76 -15.47 10.96 -6.51
N ASP A 77 -14.64 12.01 -6.48
CA ASP A 77 -14.83 13.25 -5.68
C ASP A 77 -14.84 13.03 -4.16
N THR A 78 -14.32 11.90 -3.71
CA THR A 78 -14.11 11.59 -2.29
C THR A 78 -12.77 10.88 -2.09
N ILE A 79 -12.23 10.90 -0.88
CA ILE A 79 -11.03 10.15 -0.52
C ILE A 79 -11.43 9.06 0.48
N ASP A 80 -11.21 7.81 0.16
CA ASP A 80 -11.37 6.73 1.11
C ASP A 80 -10.10 6.50 1.96
N PHE A 81 -10.18 5.57 2.93
CA PHE A 81 -9.06 5.34 3.83
C PHE A 81 -7.84 4.74 3.12
N ASP A 82 -8.05 3.88 2.12
CA ASP A 82 -6.94 3.23 1.41
C ASP A 82 -6.17 4.23 0.55
N GLU A 83 -6.87 5.13 -0.14
CA GLU A 83 -6.28 6.26 -0.86
C GLU A 83 -5.50 7.19 0.07
N PHE A 84 -6.12 7.54 1.20
CA PHE A 84 -5.49 8.39 2.22
C PHE A 84 -4.23 7.73 2.80
N PHE A 85 -4.32 6.46 3.19
CA PHE A 85 -3.22 5.70 3.77
C PHE A 85 -2.07 5.51 2.79
N ARG A 86 -2.39 5.13 1.56
CA ARG A 86 -1.41 4.89 0.50
C ARG A 86 -0.55 6.11 0.22
N ARG A 87 -1.15 7.31 0.31
CA ARG A 87 -0.43 8.58 0.09
C ARG A 87 0.41 9.03 1.28
N LEU A 88 -0.05 8.80 2.50
CA LEU A 88 0.60 9.32 3.71
C LEU A 88 1.52 8.30 4.41
N ARG A 89 1.39 7.01 4.12
CA ARG A 89 2.30 6.03 4.70
C ARG A 89 3.76 6.36 4.38
N PRO A 90 4.69 6.11 5.32
CA PRO A 90 6.10 6.33 5.06
C PRO A 90 6.59 5.42 3.93
N PRO A 91 7.56 5.88 3.13
CA PRO A 91 8.19 5.04 2.11
C PRO A 91 8.93 3.86 2.77
N LEU A 92 9.12 2.80 2.00
CA LEU A 92 9.94 1.68 2.44
C LEU A 92 11.37 2.15 2.76
N LYS A 93 11.87 1.78 3.94
CA LYS A 93 13.29 1.95 4.25
C LYS A 93 14.14 1.11 3.28
N LYS A 94 15.32 1.60 2.90
CA LYS A 94 16.22 0.91 1.95
C LYS A 94 16.50 -0.57 2.29
N SER A 95 16.62 -0.89 3.58
CA SER A 95 16.81 -2.27 4.04
C SER A 95 15.60 -3.16 3.75
N ARG A 96 14.39 -2.65 3.97
CA ARG A 96 13.13 -3.34 3.69
C ARG A 96 12.90 -3.45 2.19
N GLU A 97 13.08 -2.36 1.46
CA GLU A 97 12.99 -2.30 0.00
C GLU A 97 13.91 -3.32 -0.69
N SER A 98 15.17 -3.40 -0.25
CA SER A 98 16.11 -4.42 -0.75
C SER A 98 15.60 -5.85 -0.52
N THR A 99 14.94 -6.11 0.61
CA THR A 99 14.38 -7.42 0.92
C THR A 99 13.14 -7.72 0.07
N VAL A 100 12.27 -6.74 -0.14
CA VAL A 100 11.09 -6.86 -1.00
C VAL A 100 11.51 -7.11 -2.46
N ASN A 101 12.51 -6.38 -2.96
CA ASN A 101 13.05 -6.61 -4.31
C ASN A 101 13.60 -8.03 -4.50
N LYS A 102 14.30 -8.57 -3.50
CA LYS A 102 14.76 -9.97 -3.54
C LYS A 102 13.61 -10.96 -3.53
N ALA A 103 12.55 -10.67 -2.78
CA ALA A 103 11.34 -11.49 -2.80
C ALA A 103 10.67 -11.47 -4.18
N PHE A 104 10.55 -10.31 -4.80
CA PHE A 104 10.05 -10.17 -6.17
C PHE A 104 10.88 -11.04 -7.15
N GLU A 105 12.20 -10.88 -7.12
CA GLU A 105 13.11 -11.66 -7.99
C GLU A 105 13.05 -13.18 -7.76
N GLN A 106 12.63 -13.60 -6.58
CA GLN A 106 12.45 -15.03 -6.27
C GLN A 106 11.14 -15.57 -6.83
N VAL A 107 10.08 -14.75 -6.85
CA VAL A 107 8.76 -15.13 -7.37
C VAL A 107 8.72 -15.04 -8.89
N ASP A 108 9.34 -14.01 -9.49
CA ASP A 108 9.51 -13.85 -10.94
C ASP A 108 10.49 -14.94 -11.47
N VAL A 109 9.94 -16.13 -11.70
CA VAL A 109 10.75 -17.33 -12.04
C VAL A 109 11.33 -17.22 -13.45
N ASN A 110 10.56 -16.68 -14.39
CA ASN A 110 10.95 -16.56 -15.79
C ASN A 110 11.80 -15.32 -16.10
N LYS A 111 11.93 -14.40 -15.09
CA LYS A 111 12.70 -13.14 -15.18
C LYS A 111 12.21 -12.18 -16.25
N ASP A 112 10.90 -12.13 -16.49
CA ASP A 112 10.29 -11.19 -17.43
C ASP A 112 9.97 -9.81 -16.80
N GLY A 113 10.23 -9.66 -15.50
CA GLY A 113 10.06 -8.40 -14.76
C GLY A 113 8.67 -8.18 -14.19
N VAL A 114 7.79 -9.16 -14.30
CA VAL A 114 6.43 -9.16 -13.75
C VAL A 114 6.11 -10.51 -13.12
N ILE A 115 5.14 -10.56 -12.21
CA ILE A 115 4.63 -11.80 -11.62
C ILE A 115 3.28 -12.12 -12.22
N LYS A 116 3.13 -13.33 -12.75
CA LYS A 116 1.89 -13.86 -13.34
C LYS A 116 1.51 -15.20 -12.71
N MET A 117 0.35 -15.70 -13.08
CA MET A 117 -0.13 -17.00 -12.62
C MET A 117 0.88 -18.15 -12.85
N ASP A 118 1.65 -18.11 -13.95
CA ASP A 118 2.61 -19.17 -14.27
C ASP A 118 3.79 -19.16 -13.28
N ASP A 119 4.27 -17.98 -12.86
CA ASP A 119 5.28 -17.84 -11.83
C ASP A 119 4.77 -18.37 -10.48
N LEU A 120 3.54 -18.00 -10.11
CA LEU A 120 2.93 -18.48 -8.88
C LEU A 120 2.69 -19.99 -8.88
N LYS A 121 2.35 -20.59 -10.00
CA LYS A 121 2.24 -22.06 -10.13
C LYS A 121 3.55 -22.77 -9.81
N VAL A 122 4.66 -22.20 -10.22
CA VAL A 122 5.99 -22.76 -9.95
C VAL A 122 6.40 -22.48 -8.51
N PHE A 123 6.27 -21.23 -8.07
CA PHE A 123 6.83 -20.79 -6.79
C PHE A 123 5.93 -21.09 -5.59
N TYR A 124 4.61 -20.84 -5.70
CA TYR A 124 3.71 -20.75 -4.55
C TYR A 124 2.77 -21.95 -4.36
N THR A 125 2.76 -22.94 -5.29
CA THR A 125 1.84 -24.09 -5.25
C THR A 125 1.90 -24.86 -3.92
N ALA A 126 3.09 -25.06 -3.35
CA ALA A 126 3.24 -25.78 -2.09
C ALA A 126 2.54 -25.04 -0.92
N ASN A 127 2.68 -23.72 -0.88
CA ASN A 127 2.04 -22.88 0.13
C ASN A 127 0.52 -22.78 -0.09
N ALA A 128 0.09 -22.62 -1.34
CA ALA A 128 -1.34 -22.54 -1.71
C ALA A 128 -2.13 -23.79 -1.29
N LYS A 129 -1.51 -24.97 -1.33
CA LYS A 129 -2.10 -26.22 -0.86
C LYS A 129 -2.34 -26.27 0.65
N ASN A 130 -1.70 -25.41 1.43
CA ASN A 130 -1.92 -25.27 2.87
C ASN A 130 -2.98 -24.23 3.21
N HIS A 131 -3.54 -23.53 2.22
CA HIS A 131 -4.56 -22.51 2.44
C HIS A 131 -5.87 -23.17 2.95
N PRO A 132 -6.54 -22.60 4.00
CA PRO A 132 -7.73 -23.19 4.60
C PRO A 132 -8.85 -23.49 3.60
N LYS A 133 -9.11 -22.60 2.64
CA LYS A 133 -10.14 -22.78 1.62
C LYS A 133 -9.81 -23.85 0.57
N TYR A 134 -8.51 -24.08 0.31
CA TYR A 134 -8.08 -25.21 -0.51
C TYR A 134 -8.25 -26.53 0.26
N LEU A 135 -7.83 -26.56 1.52
CA LEU A 135 -7.95 -27.75 2.37
C LEU A 135 -9.41 -28.15 2.63
N SER A 136 -10.31 -27.17 2.73
CA SER A 136 -11.75 -27.41 2.88
C SER A 136 -12.45 -27.84 1.59
N GLY A 137 -11.76 -27.74 0.43
CA GLY A 137 -12.34 -28.00 -0.88
C GLY A 137 -13.22 -26.86 -1.41
N GLU A 138 -13.29 -25.72 -0.71
CA GLU A 138 -14.05 -24.54 -1.16
C GLU A 138 -13.40 -23.91 -2.41
N TRP A 139 -12.06 -23.88 -2.48
CA TRP A 139 -11.30 -23.33 -3.59
C TRP A 139 -10.44 -24.39 -4.28
N THR A 140 -10.31 -24.26 -5.59
CA THR A 140 -9.29 -24.97 -6.37
C THR A 140 -7.90 -24.35 -6.16
N LEU A 141 -6.87 -25.05 -6.59
CA LEU A 141 -5.51 -24.50 -6.55
C LEU A 141 -5.39 -23.18 -7.31
N ASP A 142 -5.95 -23.13 -8.52
CA ASP A 142 -5.92 -21.93 -9.37
C ASP A 142 -6.67 -20.75 -8.73
N GLN A 143 -7.79 -21.00 -8.05
CA GLN A 143 -8.51 -19.96 -7.30
C GLN A 143 -7.70 -19.44 -6.12
N THR A 144 -6.98 -20.32 -5.44
CA THR A 144 -6.12 -19.93 -4.30
C THR A 144 -4.94 -19.09 -4.79
N LEU A 145 -4.28 -19.50 -5.87
CA LEU A 145 -3.19 -18.73 -6.47
C LEU A 145 -3.67 -17.40 -7.03
N ARG A 146 -4.84 -17.38 -7.69
CA ARG A 146 -5.43 -16.16 -8.20
C ARG A 146 -5.78 -15.18 -7.09
N SER A 147 -6.37 -15.64 -5.99
CA SER A 147 -6.66 -14.79 -4.83
C SER A 147 -5.40 -14.15 -4.23
N PHE A 148 -4.27 -14.87 -4.26
CA PHE A 148 -2.99 -14.30 -3.84
C PHE A 148 -2.50 -13.22 -4.83
N LEU A 149 -2.55 -13.49 -6.13
CA LEU A 149 -2.19 -12.51 -7.16
C LEU A 149 -3.02 -11.23 -7.02
N ASP A 150 -4.35 -11.39 -6.99
CA ASP A 150 -5.31 -10.28 -6.88
C ASP A 150 -5.14 -9.46 -5.59
N SER A 151 -4.56 -10.04 -4.53
CA SER A 151 -4.28 -9.30 -3.29
C SER A 151 -3.11 -8.32 -3.40
N ILE A 152 -2.22 -8.54 -4.38
CA ILE A 152 -1.03 -7.71 -4.62
C ILE A 152 -1.23 -6.79 -5.83
N ASP A 153 -1.98 -7.29 -6.82
CA ASP A 153 -2.37 -6.55 -8.02
C ASP A 153 -3.06 -5.23 -7.64
N SER A 154 -2.82 -4.19 -8.41
CA SER A 154 -3.38 -2.88 -8.11
C SER A 154 -4.90 -2.90 -8.23
N PRO A 155 -5.67 -2.46 -7.23
CA PRO A 155 -7.11 -2.30 -7.37
C PRO A 155 -7.49 -1.26 -8.44
N ASP A 156 -6.56 -0.35 -8.78
CA ASP A 156 -6.78 0.69 -9.77
C ASP A 156 -6.63 0.16 -11.22
N ASP A 157 -5.90 -0.95 -11.41
CA ASP A 157 -5.69 -1.60 -12.72
C ASP A 157 -5.54 -3.12 -12.57
N PRO A 158 -6.64 -3.85 -12.26
CA PRO A 158 -6.58 -5.29 -11.97
C PRO A 158 -6.45 -6.11 -13.25
N ASP A 159 -5.26 -6.11 -13.86
CA ASP A 159 -4.97 -6.80 -15.12
C ASP A 159 -4.51 -8.27 -14.94
N GLY A 160 -4.26 -8.68 -13.69
CA GLY A 160 -3.78 -10.02 -13.35
C GLY A 160 -2.28 -10.20 -13.57
N VAL A 161 -1.56 -9.10 -13.65
CA VAL A 161 -0.10 -9.02 -13.74
C VAL A 161 0.40 -8.14 -12.61
N VAL A 162 1.34 -8.61 -11.81
CA VAL A 162 1.91 -7.79 -10.73
C VAL A 162 3.28 -7.27 -11.18
N THR A 163 3.36 -5.98 -11.36
CA THR A 163 4.62 -5.29 -11.65
C THR A 163 5.48 -5.19 -10.39
N ARG A 164 6.77 -4.89 -10.57
CA ARG A 164 7.68 -4.62 -9.43
C ARG A 164 7.20 -3.44 -8.58
N GLU A 165 6.63 -2.43 -9.21
CA GLU A 165 6.11 -1.24 -8.52
C GLU A 165 4.91 -1.58 -7.65
N GLU A 166 3.95 -2.34 -8.13
CA GLU A 166 2.79 -2.81 -7.37
C GLU A 166 3.20 -3.72 -6.21
N PHE A 167 4.15 -4.61 -6.43
CA PHE A 167 4.69 -5.45 -5.37
C PHE A 167 5.37 -4.62 -4.26
N LEU A 168 6.17 -3.62 -4.63
CA LEU A 168 6.76 -2.67 -3.69
C LEU A 168 5.69 -1.86 -2.96
N ASP A 169 4.67 -1.40 -3.68
CA ASP A 169 3.56 -0.63 -3.12
C ASP A 169 2.76 -1.45 -2.10
N TYR A 170 2.42 -2.69 -2.43
CA TYR A 170 1.77 -3.63 -1.50
C TYR A 170 2.58 -3.81 -0.21
N TYR A 171 3.89 -4.11 -0.35
CA TYR A 171 4.75 -4.29 0.82
C TYR A 171 5.09 -3.00 1.57
N ALA A 172 4.96 -1.84 0.96
CA ALA A 172 5.00 -0.58 1.70
C ALA A 172 3.80 -0.46 2.65
N GLY A 173 2.62 -0.91 2.23
CA GLY A 173 1.44 -1.04 3.09
C GLY A 173 1.70 -1.99 4.27
N VAL A 174 2.16 -3.20 4.00
CA VAL A 174 2.50 -4.19 5.03
C VAL A 174 3.59 -3.64 5.98
N SER A 175 4.63 -3.01 5.42
CA SER A 175 5.72 -2.41 6.18
C SER A 175 5.24 -1.36 7.18
N ALA A 176 4.26 -0.55 6.83
CA ALA A 176 3.71 0.48 7.70
C ALA A 176 2.93 -0.10 8.91
N THR A 177 2.61 -1.39 8.90
CA THR A 177 1.97 -2.10 10.02
C THR A 177 2.97 -2.75 10.99
N ILE A 178 4.26 -2.78 10.63
CA ILE A 178 5.32 -3.48 11.35
C ILE A 178 6.40 -2.48 11.78
N ASP A 179 6.54 -2.24 13.07
CA ASP A 179 7.49 -1.26 13.59
C ASP A 179 8.93 -1.77 13.53
N ASP A 180 9.17 -3.06 13.82
CA ASP A 180 10.51 -3.66 13.89
C ASP A 180 11.03 -4.08 12.52
N ASP A 181 12.18 -3.52 12.11
CA ASP A 181 12.81 -3.80 10.82
C ASP A 181 13.30 -5.26 10.72
N SER A 182 13.82 -5.81 11.83
CA SER A 182 14.35 -7.19 11.85
C SER A 182 13.21 -8.19 11.70
N TYR A 183 12.07 -7.92 12.35
CA TYR A 183 10.87 -8.75 12.20
C TYR A 183 10.34 -8.72 10.78
N PHE A 184 10.24 -7.54 10.15
CA PHE A 184 9.81 -7.41 8.76
C PHE A 184 10.72 -8.23 7.82
N VAL A 185 12.04 -8.07 7.94
CA VAL A 185 13.01 -8.78 7.12
C VAL A 185 12.92 -10.29 7.34
N MET A 186 12.78 -10.74 8.59
CA MET A 186 12.63 -12.16 8.93
C MET A 186 11.34 -12.74 8.33
N MET A 187 10.24 -12.05 8.45
CA MET A 187 8.94 -12.43 7.87
C MET A 187 9.06 -12.59 6.35
N MET A 188 9.60 -11.59 5.65
CA MET A 188 9.78 -11.63 4.20
C MET A 188 10.67 -12.80 3.77
N ARG A 189 11.77 -13.04 4.48
CA ARG A 189 12.67 -14.17 4.19
C ARG A 189 11.96 -15.50 4.38
N SER A 190 11.18 -15.63 5.44
CA SER A 190 10.42 -16.86 5.72
C SER A 190 9.35 -17.11 4.65
N CYS A 191 8.58 -16.07 4.28
CA CYS A 191 7.51 -16.19 3.29
C CYS A 191 8.03 -16.55 1.88
N TYR A 192 9.20 -16.03 1.51
CA TYR A 192 9.74 -16.15 0.16
C TYR A 192 10.98 -17.07 0.06
N GLY A 193 11.32 -17.80 1.13
CA GLY A 193 12.45 -18.73 1.12
C GLY A 193 13.80 -18.06 0.85
N LEU A 194 13.95 -16.78 1.24
CA LEU A 194 15.20 -16.06 1.04
C LEU A 194 16.27 -16.53 2.04
N PRO A 195 17.58 -16.55 1.65
CA PRO A 195 18.65 -16.97 2.53
C PRO A 195 18.66 -16.20 3.85
N GLN A 196 18.74 -16.91 4.96
CA GLN A 196 18.99 -16.30 6.26
C GLN A 196 20.50 -16.00 6.36
N ARG A 197 20.83 -14.73 6.61
CA ARG A 197 22.19 -14.33 6.93
C ARG A 197 22.35 -14.28 8.43
#